data_cea5196b3c8397d5af42387c832e8c3a
#
_entry.id   cea5196b3c8397d5af42387c832e8c3a
#
_cell.length_a   1.000
_cell.length_b   1.000
_cell.length_c   1.000
_cell.angle_alpha   90.00
_cell.angle_beta   90.00
_cell.angle_gamma   90.00
#
_symmetry.space_group_name_H-M   'P 1'
#
loop_
_entity.id
_entity.type
_entity.pdbx_description
1 polymer ?
#
loop_
_entity_poly.entity_id
_entity_poly.type
_entity_poly.pdbx_seq_one_letter_code
_entity_poly.pdbx_strand_id
1 'polypeptide(L)'
;EDGLQTRWYENGKKKLEEHYKDGKKDGLSNSWYENGQKKFEIKYKNGKVNGLWTEWYENGQKNFELNFKNGGLDGLLTIWDEEGNVTKTETSKDGEVVEP
;
A
#
# COMPACT_ATOMS: atom_id res chain seq x y z
N GLU A 1 -17.21 4.69 12.20
CA GLU A 1 -17.97 5.51 11.28
C GLU A 1 -17.66 5.16 9.83
N ASP A 2 -18.59 5.45 8.97
CA ASP A 2 -18.42 5.23 7.55
C ASP A 2 -17.90 6.50 6.90
N GLY A 3 -17.26 6.33 5.75
CA GLY A 3 -16.95 7.43 4.88
C GLY A 3 -15.47 7.62 4.63
N LEU A 4 -15.20 8.72 3.96
CA LEU A 4 -13.88 9.11 3.52
C LEU A 4 -13.25 10.07 4.51
N GLN A 5 -12.02 9.79 4.94
CA GLN A 5 -11.24 10.72 5.73
C GLN A 5 -10.05 11.18 4.90
N THR A 6 -9.84 12.48 4.88
CA THR A 6 -8.75 13.07 4.10
C THR A 6 -7.93 14.02 4.97
N ARG A 7 -6.61 13.96 4.80
CA ARG A 7 -5.69 14.88 5.46
C ARG A 7 -4.88 15.59 4.40
N TRP A 8 -4.44 16.81 4.70
CA TRP A 8 -3.68 17.63 3.75
C TRP A 8 -2.40 18.15 4.41
N TYR A 9 -1.40 18.36 3.56
CA TYR A 9 -0.20 19.10 3.97
C TYR A 9 -0.52 20.58 4.06
N GLU A 10 0.36 21.34 4.70
CA GLU A 10 0.20 22.77 4.81
C GLU A 10 0.14 23.47 3.44
N ASN A 11 0.77 22.88 2.43
CA ASN A 11 0.75 23.45 1.08
C ASN A 11 -0.56 23.18 0.33
N GLY A 12 -1.54 22.56 0.97
CA GLY A 12 -2.84 22.29 0.37
C GLY A 12 -2.95 21.00 -0.41
N LYS A 13 -1.85 20.28 -0.58
CA LYS A 13 -1.87 18.99 -1.28
C LYS A 13 -2.31 17.87 -0.35
N LYS A 14 -2.96 16.87 -0.89
CA LYS A 14 -3.41 15.74 -0.09
C LYS A 14 -2.22 14.99 0.49
N LYS A 15 -2.35 14.58 1.74
CA LYS A 15 -1.36 13.79 2.45
C LYS A 15 -1.85 12.36 2.60
N LEU A 16 -3.12 12.17 2.94
CA LEU A 16 -3.68 10.86 3.24
C LEU A 16 -5.17 10.85 2.92
N GLU A 17 -5.62 9.72 2.38
CA GLU A 17 -7.03 9.53 2.09
C GLU A 17 -7.38 8.09 2.45
N GLU A 18 -8.37 7.91 3.33
CA GLU A 18 -8.75 6.59 3.82
C GLU A 18 -10.26 6.42 3.76
N HIS A 19 -10.67 5.20 3.50
CA HIS A 19 -12.10 4.82 3.48
C HIS A 19 -12.41 3.95 4.69
N TYR A 20 -13.55 4.21 5.32
CA TYR A 20 -14.00 3.47 6.50
C TYR A 20 -15.42 2.95 6.31
N LYS A 21 -15.68 1.79 6.87
CA LYS A 21 -17.02 1.21 6.92
C LYS A 21 -17.19 0.53 8.27
N ASP A 22 -18.26 0.90 8.97
CA ASP A 22 -18.56 0.36 10.31
C ASP A 22 -17.36 0.49 11.26
N GLY A 23 -16.65 1.64 11.17
CA GLY A 23 -15.53 1.94 12.05
C GLY A 23 -14.22 1.26 11.67
N LYS A 24 -14.20 0.50 10.59
CA LYS A 24 -13.00 -0.20 10.12
C LYS A 24 -12.58 0.28 8.76
N LYS A 25 -11.29 0.23 8.48
CA LYS A 25 -10.79 0.56 7.15
C LYS A 25 -11.36 -0.42 6.14
N ASP A 26 -11.91 0.11 5.05
CA ASP A 26 -12.52 -0.69 4.00
C ASP A 26 -12.40 0.06 2.69
N GLY A 27 -11.66 -0.51 1.74
CA GLY A 27 -11.35 0.13 0.49
C GLY A 27 -9.90 0.60 0.43
N LEU A 28 -9.63 1.53 -0.45
CA LEU A 28 -8.26 2.00 -0.66
C LEU A 28 -7.84 3.05 0.37
N SER A 29 -6.60 2.91 0.85
CA SER A 29 -5.91 3.95 1.59
C SER A 29 -4.79 4.46 0.70
N ASN A 30 -4.74 5.77 0.49
CA ASN A 30 -3.75 6.41 -0.37
C ASN A 30 -3.01 7.47 0.41
N SER A 31 -1.70 7.56 0.17
CA SER A 31 -0.90 8.61 0.77
C SER A 31 0.02 9.20 -0.29
N TRP A 32 0.40 10.45 -0.09
CA TRP A 32 1.25 11.20 -1.03
C TRP A 32 2.36 11.89 -0.28
N TYR A 33 3.49 12.07 -0.95
CA TYR A 33 4.59 12.90 -0.45
C TYR A 33 4.22 14.36 -0.67
N GLU A 34 4.93 15.27 0.00
CA GLU A 34 4.69 16.70 -0.17
C GLU A 34 4.91 17.17 -1.61
N ASN A 35 5.74 16.45 -2.38
CA ASN A 35 5.98 16.79 -3.78
C ASN A 35 4.83 16.37 -4.71
N GLY A 36 3.79 15.74 -4.15
CA GLY A 36 2.64 15.30 -4.93
C GLY A 36 2.73 13.88 -5.46
N GLN A 37 3.90 13.26 -5.37
CA GLN A 37 4.06 11.86 -5.79
C GLN A 37 3.40 10.93 -4.80
N LYS A 38 2.87 9.83 -5.30
CA LYS A 38 2.23 8.83 -4.44
C LYS A 38 3.25 8.20 -3.52
N LYS A 39 2.86 7.99 -2.26
CA LYS A 39 3.71 7.37 -1.25
C LYS A 39 3.32 5.92 -1.04
N PHE A 40 2.03 5.66 -0.79
CA PHE A 40 1.54 4.29 -0.71
C PHE A 40 0.10 4.17 -1.14
N GLU A 41 -0.27 2.95 -1.50
CA GLU A 41 -1.65 2.59 -1.81
C GLU A 41 -1.88 1.20 -1.24
N ILE A 42 -2.85 1.10 -0.33
CA ILE A 42 -3.12 -0.15 0.38
C ILE A 42 -4.62 -0.44 0.28
N LYS A 43 -4.95 -1.67 -0.06
CA LYS A 43 -6.35 -2.08 -0.11
C LYS A 43 -6.73 -2.81 1.16
N TYR A 44 -7.80 -2.32 1.81
CA TYR A 44 -8.31 -2.90 3.06
C TYR A 44 -9.69 -3.51 2.86
N LYS A 45 -9.98 -4.51 3.67
CA LYS A 45 -11.33 -5.06 3.78
C LYS A 45 -11.56 -5.45 5.24
N ASN A 46 -12.61 -4.90 5.85
CA ASN A 46 -12.97 -5.17 7.25
C ASN A 46 -11.79 -4.97 8.20
N GLY A 47 -11.02 -3.91 7.97
CA GLY A 47 -9.89 -3.55 8.83
C GLY A 47 -8.59 -4.29 8.56
N LYS A 48 -8.58 -5.22 7.63
CA LYS A 48 -7.39 -6.00 7.28
C LYS A 48 -6.95 -5.70 5.87
N VAL A 49 -5.64 -5.75 5.63
CA VAL A 49 -5.10 -5.59 4.28
C VAL A 49 -5.55 -6.78 3.45
N ASN A 50 -6.16 -6.50 2.31
CA ASN A 50 -6.65 -7.53 1.41
C ASN A 50 -6.50 -7.05 -0.02
N GLY A 51 -5.49 -7.55 -0.72
CA GLY A 51 -5.12 -7.10 -2.04
C GLY A 51 -3.72 -6.53 -2.05
N LEU A 52 -3.48 -5.58 -2.93
CA LEU A 52 -2.16 -5.01 -3.10
C LEU A 52 -1.83 -3.94 -2.08
N TRP A 53 -0.59 -3.95 -1.65
CA TRP A 53 0.02 -2.90 -0.86
C TRP A 53 1.24 -2.45 -1.66
N THR A 54 1.20 -1.25 -2.20
CA THR A 54 2.29 -0.70 -3.01
C THR A 54 2.83 0.54 -2.35
N GLU A 55 4.16 0.67 -2.30
CA GLU A 55 4.80 1.90 -1.84
C GLU A 55 5.77 2.39 -2.92
N TRP A 56 5.96 3.70 -2.94
CA TRP A 56 6.83 4.37 -3.91
C TRP A 56 7.87 5.20 -3.19
N TYR A 57 9.01 5.36 -3.81
CA TYR A 57 10.02 6.32 -3.37
C TYR A 57 9.56 7.74 -3.74
N GLU A 58 10.18 8.75 -3.13
CA GLU A 58 9.85 10.13 -3.45
C GLU A 58 10.10 10.50 -4.92
N ASN A 59 10.97 9.76 -5.60
CA ASN A 59 11.26 10.00 -7.01
C ASN A 59 10.20 9.42 -7.95
N GLY A 60 9.15 8.79 -7.41
CA GLY A 60 8.08 8.23 -8.21
C GLY A 60 8.27 6.77 -8.61
N GLN A 61 9.43 6.19 -8.37
CA GLN A 61 9.69 4.79 -8.65
C GLN A 61 9.08 3.92 -7.57
N LYS A 62 8.62 2.72 -7.94
CA LYS A 62 8.11 1.77 -6.94
C LYS A 62 9.22 1.33 -5.99
N ASN A 63 8.87 1.24 -4.71
CA ASN A 63 9.74 0.74 -3.66
C ASN A 63 9.47 -0.75 -3.45
N PHE A 64 8.23 -1.09 -3.14
CA PHE A 64 7.84 -2.49 -3.02
C PHE A 64 6.37 -2.68 -3.36
N GLU A 65 6.02 -3.92 -3.64
CA GLU A 65 4.65 -4.31 -3.91
C GLU A 65 4.41 -5.67 -3.28
N LEU A 66 3.40 -5.74 -2.43
CA LEU A 66 3.02 -6.96 -1.71
C LEU A 66 1.59 -7.31 -2.03
N ASN A 67 1.27 -8.59 -2.03
CA ASN A 67 -0.11 -9.03 -2.16
C ASN A 67 -0.54 -9.71 -0.87
N PHE A 68 -1.72 -9.32 -0.39
CA PHE A 68 -2.28 -9.82 0.86
C PHE A 68 -3.61 -10.50 0.64
N LYS A 69 -3.89 -11.51 1.45
CA LYS A 69 -5.19 -12.15 1.49
C LYS A 69 -5.55 -12.39 2.94
N ASN A 70 -6.68 -11.81 3.36
CA ASN A 70 -7.17 -11.93 4.75
C ASN A 70 -6.11 -11.55 5.79
N GLY A 71 -5.31 -10.50 5.50
CA GLY A 71 -4.31 -10.00 6.43
C GLY A 71 -2.96 -10.68 6.39
N GLY A 72 -2.81 -11.75 5.59
CA GLY A 72 -1.54 -12.45 5.45
C GLY A 72 -0.97 -12.30 4.06
N LEU A 73 0.36 -12.39 3.94
CA LEU A 73 1.01 -12.33 2.64
C LEU A 73 0.60 -13.51 1.78
N ASP A 74 0.23 -13.23 0.53
CA ASP A 74 -0.17 -14.27 -0.40
C ASP A 74 0.14 -13.81 -1.82
N GLY A 75 1.02 -14.55 -2.50
CA GLY A 75 1.44 -14.20 -3.84
C GLY A 75 2.83 -13.61 -3.88
N LEU A 76 3.08 -12.80 -4.91
CA LEU A 76 4.41 -12.27 -5.20
C LEU A 76 4.71 -11.00 -4.42
N LEU A 77 5.90 -10.97 -3.83
CA LEU A 77 6.47 -9.78 -3.22
C LEU A 77 7.61 -9.32 -4.13
N THR A 78 7.64 -8.05 -4.47
CA THR A 78 8.71 -7.47 -5.28
C THR A 78 9.24 -6.21 -4.60
N ILE A 79 10.56 -6.09 -4.56
CA ILE A 79 11.23 -4.91 -4.01
C ILE A 79 12.15 -4.34 -5.08
N TRP A 80 12.12 -3.02 -5.24
CA TRP A 80 12.94 -2.29 -6.21
C TRP A 80 13.84 -1.30 -5.47
N ASP A 81 14.96 -0.96 -6.11
CA ASP A 81 15.79 0.13 -5.60
C ASP A 81 15.30 1.46 -6.21
N GLU A 82 15.92 2.57 -5.80
CA GLU A 82 15.49 3.89 -6.24
C GLU A 82 15.71 4.13 -7.74
N GLU A 83 16.49 3.29 -8.39
CA GLU A 83 16.74 3.39 -9.82
C GLU A 83 15.79 2.54 -10.65
N GLY A 84 14.90 1.80 -9.98
CA GLY A 84 13.89 0.98 -10.66
C GLY A 84 14.32 -0.45 -10.90
N ASN A 85 15.45 -0.88 -10.34
CA ASN A 85 15.94 -2.25 -10.48
C ASN A 85 15.32 -3.15 -9.43
N VAL A 86 14.91 -4.35 -9.82
CA VAL A 86 14.39 -5.34 -8.87
C VAL A 86 15.55 -5.87 -8.02
N THR A 87 15.40 -5.76 -6.70
CA THR A 87 16.41 -6.24 -5.76
C THR A 87 16.00 -7.53 -5.07
N LYS A 88 14.70 -7.83 -5.03
CA LYS A 88 14.21 -9.03 -4.36
C LYS A 88 12.83 -9.41 -4.86
N THR A 89 12.61 -10.70 -5.05
CA THR A 89 11.27 -11.25 -5.28
C THR A 89 11.12 -12.47 -4.39
N GLU A 90 9.90 -12.64 -3.84
CA GLU A 90 9.53 -13.80 -3.06
C GLU A 90 8.09 -14.15 -3.34
N THR A 91 7.75 -15.42 -3.22
CA THR A 91 6.37 -15.86 -3.32
C THR A 91 5.94 -16.37 -1.96
N SER A 92 4.75 -15.93 -1.52
CA SER A 92 4.20 -16.36 -0.24
C SER A 92 2.85 -16.99 -0.45
N LYS A 93 2.48 -17.91 0.43
CA LYS A 93 1.16 -18.51 0.43
C LYS A 93 0.72 -18.66 1.87
N ASP A 94 -0.46 -18.10 2.17
CA ASP A 94 -1.02 -18.14 3.53
C ASP A 94 -0.04 -17.61 4.59
N GLY A 95 0.72 -16.57 4.22
CA GLY A 95 1.68 -15.93 5.12
C GLY A 95 3.05 -16.57 5.16
N GLU A 96 3.27 -17.66 4.44
CA GLU A 96 4.56 -18.36 4.42
C GLU A 96 5.26 -18.20 3.08
N VAL A 97 6.58 -18.02 3.13
CA VAL A 97 7.39 -17.95 1.91
C VAL A 97 7.44 -19.32 1.26
N VAL A 98 7.14 -19.35 -0.03
CA VAL A 98 7.17 -20.59 -0.81
C VAL A 98 8.43 -20.59 -1.64
N GLU A 99 9.23 -21.64 -1.49
CA GLU A 99 10.44 -21.79 -2.28
C GLU A 99 10.11 -22.16 -3.72
N PRO A 100 10.81 -21.59 -4.71
CA PRO A 100 10.57 -21.89 -6.11
C PRO A 100 10.99 -23.31 -6.50
#